data_8be227f3a915983be4a143b8967ec496
#
_entry.id   8be227f3a915983be4a143b8967ec496
#
_cell.length_a   1.000
_cell.length_b   1.000
_cell.length_c   1.000
_cell.angle_alpha   90.00
_cell.angle_beta   90.00
_cell.angle_gamma   90.00
#
_symmetry.space_group_name_H-M   'P 1'
#
loop_
_entity.id
_entity.type
_entity.pdbx_description
1 polymer ?
#
loop_
_entity_poly.entity_id
_entity_poly.type
_entity_poly.pdbx_seq_one_letter_code
_entity_poly.pdbx_strand_id
1 'polypeptide(L)'
;MRLAERENTVIATGGGLLVDAENMDTMKEYAMVFCLWASPESIWRRVKGQSHRPLLNTDNPKKRIIELLEERKVAYSRSDMLINTEYRSAKDVSKLIFSQFRQATRKAT
;
A
#
# COMPACT_ATOMS: atom_id res chain seq x y z
N MET A 1 20.74 5.04 -0.31
CA MET A 1 19.81 4.07 0.29
C MET A 1 20.09 2.68 -0.24
N ARG A 2 20.37 1.74 0.64
CA ARG A 2 20.80 0.40 0.24
C ARG A 2 19.73 -0.44 -0.44
N LEU A 3 18.45 -0.15 -0.20
CA LEU A 3 17.37 -0.88 -0.85
C LEU A 3 17.35 -0.69 -2.37
N ALA A 4 17.82 0.46 -2.86
CA ALA A 4 17.90 0.75 -4.28
C ALA A 4 18.88 -0.14 -5.04
N GLU A 5 19.82 -0.76 -4.33
CA GLU A 5 20.82 -1.65 -4.92
C GLU A 5 20.35 -3.09 -5.05
N ARG A 6 19.20 -3.43 -4.48
CA ARG A 6 18.67 -4.79 -4.48
C ARG A 6 17.81 -5.06 -5.71
N GLU A 7 17.99 -6.24 -6.27
CA GLU A 7 17.19 -6.73 -7.40
C GLU A 7 16.34 -7.94 -6.95
N ASN A 8 15.27 -8.21 -7.67
CA ASN A 8 14.38 -9.35 -7.41
C ASN A 8 13.88 -9.39 -5.97
N THR A 9 13.52 -8.23 -5.44
CA THR A 9 13.14 -8.07 -4.04
C THR A 9 11.75 -7.44 -3.96
N VAL A 10 10.93 -7.95 -3.05
CA VAL A 10 9.65 -7.35 -2.69
C VAL A 10 9.84 -6.62 -1.36
N ILE A 11 9.44 -5.36 -1.32
CA ILE A 11 9.56 -4.53 -0.13
C ILE A 11 8.16 -4.17 0.36
N ALA A 12 7.84 -4.58 1.59
CA ALA A 12 6.60 -4.18 2.24
C ALA A 12 6.90 -2.99 3.15
N THR A 13 6.30 -1.84 2.86
CA THR A 13 6.51 -0.63 3.66
C THR A 13 5.39 -0.46 4.68
N GLY A 14 5.69 0.22 5.77
CA GLY A 14 4.65 0.70 6.66
C GLY A 14 3.80 1.75 5.96
N GLY A 15 2.55 1.91 6.38
CA GLY A 15 1.61 2.80 5.70
C GLY A 15 2.00 4.25 5.64
N GLY A 16 2.92 4.71 6.52
CA GLY A 16 3.34 6.11 6.55
C GLY A 16 4.55 6.46 5.70
N LEU A 17 5.36 5.47 5.29
CA LEU A 17 6.63 5.76 4.62
C LEU A 17 6.46 6.51 3.30
N LEU A 18 5.54 6.07 2.46
CA LEU A 18 5.35 6.62 1.12
C LEU A 18 4.31 7.75 1.06
N VAL A 19 3.79 8.16 2.21
CA VAL A 19 2.97 9.37 2.29
C VAL A 19 3.80 10.61 1.99
N ASP A 20 5.07 10.60 2.39
CA ASP A 20 6.02 11.64 2.02
C ASP A 20 6.32 11.56 0.53
N ALA A 21 6.08 12.66 -0.19
CA ALA A 21 6.23 12.71 -1.63
C ALA A 21 7.67 12.43 -2.08
N GLU A 22 8.65 12.87 -1.32
CA GLU A 22 10.06 12.65 -1.63
C GLU A 22 10.42 11.16 -1.53
N ASN A 23 9.92 10.47 -0.50
CA ASN A 23 10.11 9.03 -0.37
C ASN A 23 9.45 8.27 -1.50
N MET A 24 8.24 8.67 -1.90
CA MET A 24 7.53 8.05 -3.02
C MET A 24 8.32 8.21 -4.32
N ASP A 25 8.77 9.42 -4.61
CA ASP A 25 9.52 9.70 -5.83
C ASP A 25 10.83 8.91 -5.86
N THR A 26 11.53 8.83 -4.73
CA THR A 26 12.77 8.06 -4.62
C THR A 26 12.52 6.58 -4.89
N MET A 27 11.50 6.01 -4.28
CA MET A 27 11.18 4.58 -4.49
C MET A 27 10.80 4.30 -5.93
N LYS A 28 10.06 5.18 -6.58
CA LYS A 28 9.64 4.98 -7.98
C LYS A 28 10.79 5.00 -8.97
N GLU A 29 11.93 5.58 -8.60
CA GLU A 29 13.13 5.53 -9.45
C GLU A 29 13.73 4.12 -9.54
N TYR A 30 13.52 3.30 -8.52
CA TYR A 30 14.15 1.98 -8.40
C TYR A 30 13.18 0.81 -8.37
N ALA A 31 11.91 1.08 -8.16
CA ALA A 31 10.91 0.05 -7.93
C ALA A 31 9.56 0.43 -8.51
N MET A 32 8.76 -0.58 -8.77
CA MET A 32 7.35 -0.37 -9.10
C MET A 32 6.56 -0.35 -7.79
N VAL A 33 5.82 0.72 -7.55
CA VAL A 33 5.10 0.91 -6.28
C VAL A 33 3.63 0.56 -6.46
N PHE A 34 3.17 -0.40 -5.68
CA PHE A 34 1.76 -0.78 -5.62
C PHE A 34 1.18 -0.31 -4.29
N CYS A 35 0.07 0.40 -4.35
CA CYS A 35 -0.70 0.73 -3.15
C CYS A 35 -1.92 -0.16 -3.06
N LEU A 36 -2.16 -0.71 -1.88
CA LEU A 36 -3.30 -1.58 -1.63
C LEU A 36 -4.37 -0.77 -0.89
N TRP A 37 -5.56 -0.72 -1.47
CA TRP A 37 -6.66 0.05 -0.93
C TRP A 37 -7.80 -0.87 -0.50
N ALA A 38 -8.48 -0.47 0.56
CA ALA A 38 -9.72 -1.08 0.98
C ALA A 38 -10.63 0.01 1.54
N SER A 39 -11.94 -0.25 1.58
CA SER A 39 -12.87 0.68 2.18
C SER A 39 -12.66 0.77 3.70
N PRO A 40 -13.08 1.88 4.34
CA PRO A 40 -13.01 1.99 5.80
C PRO A 40 -13.69 0.83 6.51
N GLU A 41 -14.81 0.36 5.99
CA GLU A 41 -15.54 -0.77 6.56
C GLU A 41 -14.70 -2.07 6.53
N SER A 42 -14.05 -2.33 5.41
CA SER A 42 -13.20 -3.52 5.27
C SER A 42 -11.98 -3.44 6.17
N ILE A 43 -11.36 -2.27 6.27
CA ILE A 43 -10.22 -2.07 7.16
C ILE A 43 -10.65 -2.29 8.61
N TRP A 44 -11.78 -1.73 9.02
CA TRP A 44 -12.31 -1.90 10.36
C TRP A 44 -12.54 -3.37 10.69
N ARG A 45 -13.16 -4.13 9.79
CA ARG A 45 -13.39 -5.55 9.98
C ARG A 45 -12.10 -6.35 10.16
N ARG A 46 -11.04 -5.95 9.46
CA ARG A 46 -9.74 -6.63 9.52
C ARG A 46 -8.99 -6.35 10.82
N VAL A 47 -9.12 -5.13 11.37
CA VAL A 47 -8.31 -4.70 12.51
C VAL A 47 -9.04 -4.67 13.85
N LYS A 48 -10.36 -4.77 13.87
CA LYS A 48 -11.14 -4.60 15.10
C LYS A 48 -10.80 -5.61 16.20
N GLY A 49 -10.21 -6.76 15.84
CA GLY A 49 -9.78 -7.76 16.81
C GLY A 49 -8.32 -7.63 17.22
N GLN A 50 -7.62 -6.60 16.75
CA GLN A 50 -6.18 -6.42 16.99
C GLN A 50 -5.94 -5.27 17.95
N SER A 51 -5.97 -5.57 19.24
CA SER A 51 -5.89 -4.56 20.30
C SER A 51 -4.55 -3.81 20.37
N HIS A 52 -3.51 -4.32 19.74
CA HIS A 52 -2.18 -3.71 19.79
C HIS A 52 -1.91 -2.68 18.70
N ARG A 53 -2.88 -2.40 17.84
CA ARG A 53 -2.71 -1.39 16.79
C ARG A 53 -2.95 0.02 17.34
N PRO A 54 -1.97 0.96 17.21
CA PRO A 54 -2.12 2.30 17.78
C PRO A 54 -3.35 3.07 17.30
N LEU A 55 -3.76 2.89 16.05
CA LEU A 55 -4.90 3.62 15.52
C LEU A 55 -6.23 3.21 16.15
N LEU A 56 -6.27 2.08 16.86
CA LEU A 56 -7.45 1.65 17.60
C LEU A 56 -7.53 2.28 18.98
N ASN A 57 -6.50 3.00 19.43
CA ASN A 57 -6.45 3.67 20.72
C ASN A 57 -7.08 5.07 20.64
N THR A 58 -8.26 5.16 20.04
CA THR A 58 -9.02 6.40 19.94
C THR A 58 -10.47 6.14 20.34
N ASP A 59 -11.21 7.21 20.61
CA ASP A 59 -12.62 7.10 20.97
C ASP A 59 -13.48 6.60 19.82
N ASN A 60 -13.02 6.84 18.58
CA ASN A 60 -13.75 6.42 17.38
C ASN A 60 -12.77 5.89 16.33
N PRO A 61 -12.43 4.58 16.40
CA PRO A 61 -11.48 3.99 15.45
C PRO A 61 -11.90 4.07 13.99
N LYS A 62 -13.20 3.92 13.70
CA LYS A 62 -13.70 4.02 12.32
C LYS A 62 -13.46 5.40 11.73
N LYS A 63 -13.73 6.44 12.52
CA LYS A 63 -13.49 7.82 12.09
C LYS A 63 -12.01 8.04 11.80
N ARG A 64 -11.14 7.50 12.65
CA ARG A 64 -9.69 7.62 12.46
C ARG A 64 -9.23 6.91 11.18
N ILE A 65 -9.81 5.76 10.84
CA ILE A 65 -9.52 5.07 9.60
C ILE A 65 -9.89 5.95 8.40
N ILE A 66 -11.06 6.57 8.41
CA ILE A 66 -11.52 7.46 7.34
C ILE A 66 -10.55 8.63 7.18
N GLU A 67 -10.16 9.26 8.30
CA GLU A 67 -9.22 10.38 8.28
C GLU A 67 -7.87 9.97 7.69
N LEU A 68 -7.35 8.80 8.07
CA LEU A 68 -6.07 8.31 7.54
C LEU A 68 -6.14 8.06 6.04
N LEU A 69 -7.23 7.51 5.54
CA LEU A 69 -7.39 7.28 4.10
C LEU A 69 -7.44 8.59 3.33
N GLU A 70 -8.10 9.60 3.87
CA GLU A 70 -8.12 10.93 3.24
C GLU A 70 -6.73 11.57 3.22
N GLU A 71 -5.98 11.47 4.33
CA GLU A 71 -4.61 11.98 4.40
C GLU A 71 -3.69 11.32 3.38
N ARG A 72 -3.92 10.04 3.08
CA ARG A 72 -3.06 9.25 2.19
C ARG A 72 -3.50 9.25 0.74
N LYS A 73 -4.63 9.87 0.44
CA LYS A 73 -5.21 9.86 -0.90
C LYS A 73 -4.26 10.36 -1.97
N VAL A 74 -3.55 11.45 -1.69
CA VAL A 74 -2.58 12.03 -2.63
C VAL A 74 -1.42 11.06 -2.88
N ALA A 75 -0.89 10.45 -1.81
CA ALA A 75 0.19 9.48 -1.94
C ALA A 75 -0.24 8.27 -2.76
N TYR A 76 -1.45 7.76 -2.54
CA TYR A 76 -1.97 6.63 -3.30
C TYR A 76 -2.07 6.96 -4.79
N SER A 77 -2.45 8.19 -5.15
CA SER A 77 -2.54 8.60 -6.55
C SER A 77 -1.18 8.70 -7.23
N ARG A 78 -0.10 8.80 -6.48
CA ARG A 78 1.26 8.87 -7.01
C ARG A 78 1.91 7.50 -7.21
N SER A 79 1.32 6.43 -6.69
CA SER A 79 1.84 5.09 -6.89
C SER A 79 1.73 4.68 -8.35
N ASP A 80 2.47 3.66 -8.73
CA ASP A 80 2.41 3.13 -10.10
C ASP A 80 1.08 2.43 -10.36
N MET A 81 0.53 1.78 -9.33
CA MET A 81 -0.76 1.13 -9.43
C MET A 81 -1.46 1.09 -8.08
N LEU A 82 -2.74 1.42 -8.08
CA LEU A 82 -3.61 1.26 -6.92
C LEU A 82 -4.44 -0.01 -7.09
N ILE A 83 -4.34 -0.91 -6.12
CA ILE A 83 -5.07 -2.17 -6.17
C ILE A 83 -6.15 -2.17 -5.09
N ASN A 84 -7.39 -2.31 -5.51
CA ASN A 84 -8.52 -2.46 -4.60
C ASN A 84 -8.53 -3.90 -4.08
N THR A 85 -8.39 -4.07 -2.77
CA THR A 85 -8.36 -5.40 -2.14
C THR A 85 -9.74 -5.88 -1.69
N GLU A 86 -10.80 -5.11 -1.96
CA GLU A 86 -12.18 -5.54 -1.66
C GLU A 86 -12.48 -6.84 -2.38
N TYR A 87 -13.08 -7.78 -1.67
CA TYR A 87 -13.50 -9.07 -2.24
C TYR A 87 -12.36 -9.90 -2.86
N ARG A 88 -11.11 -9.61 -2.50
CA ARG A 88 -9.95 -10.37 -2.96
C ARG A 88 -9.18 -10.95 -1.78
N SER A 89 -8.72 -12.18 -1.93
CA SER A 89 -7.85 -12.80 -0.93
C SER A 89 -6.42 -12.25 -1.08
N ALA A 90 -5.60 -12.45 -0.06
CA ALA A 90 -4.19 -12.09 -0.14
C ALA A 90 -3.50 -12.81 -1.30
N LYS A 91 -3.87 -14.07 -1.56
CA LYS A 91 -3.34 -14.85 -2.67
C LYS A 91 -3.70 -14.23 -4.02
N ASP A 92 -4.95 -13.78 -4.19
CA ASP A 92 -5.40 -13.16 -5.43
C ASP A 92 -4.70 -11.82 -5.65
N VAL A 93 -4.53 -11.02 -4.59
CA VAL A 93 -3.80 -9.76 -4.66
C VAL A 93 -2.35 -10.00 -5.07
N SER A 94 -1.69 -11.00 -4.48
CA SER A 94 -0.31 -11.36 -4.82
C SER A 94 -0.17 -11.74 -6.29
N LYS A 95 -1.10 -12.52 -6.81
CA LYS A 95 -1.09 -12.93 -8.22
C LYS A 95 -1.25 -11.73 -9.15
N LEU A 96 -2.13 -10.80 -8.78
CA LEU A 96 -2.36 -9.59 -9.56
C LEU A 96 -1.12 -8.71 -9.60
N ILE A 97 -0.47 -8.50 -8.45
CA ILE A 97 0.77 -7.73 -8.36
C ILE A 97 1.85 -8.36 -9.24
N PHE A 98 2.04 -9.67 -9.13
CA PHE A 98 3.03 -10.38 -9.92
C PHE A 98 2.77 -10.25 -11.43
N SER A 99 1.53 -10.41 -11.84
CA SER A 99 1.12 -10.28 -13.23
C SER A 99 1.41 -8.88 -13.78
N GLN A 100 1.05 -7.85 -13.03
CA GLN A 100 1.27 -6.47 -13.44
C GLN A 100 2.74 -6.12 -13.50
N PHE A 101 3.51 -6.60 -12.54
CA PHE A 101 4.96 -6.39 -12.54
C PHE A 101 5.62 -7.04 -13.75
N ARG A 102 5.23 -8.28 -14.08
CA ARG A 102 5.77 -8.96 -15.26
C ARG A 102 5.45 -8.22 -16.56
N GLN A 103 4.24 -7.73 -16.71
CA GLN A 103 3.85 -6.97 -17.90
C GLN A 103 4.68 -5.70 -18.05
N ALA A 104 4.88 -4.98 -16.94
CA ALA A 104 5.65 -3.74 -16.96
C ALA A 104 7.12 -4.00 -17.30
N THR A 105 7.71 -5.06 -16.75
CA THR A 105 9.11 -5.37 -17.00
C THR A 105 9.34 -5.92 -18.42
N ARG A 106 8.37 -6.61 -18.99
CA ARG A 106 8.45 -7.06 -20.39
C ARG A 106 8.46 -5.88 -21.36
N LYS A 107 7.68 -4.84 -21.08
CA LYS A 107 7.63 -3.65 -21.94
C LYS A 107 8.93 -2.86 -21.89
N ALA A 108 9.69 -2.98 -20.82
CA ALA A 108 10.95 -2.29 -20.65
C ALA A 108 12.10 -2.92 -21.43
N THR A 109 11.92 -4.13 -21.94
CA THR A 109 12.92 -4.84 -22.74
C THR A 109 12.54 -4.87 -24.21
#